data_67432492631b5635644270c75d7e61ba
#
_entry.id   67432492631b5635644270c75d7e61ba
#
_cell.length_a   1.000
_cell.length_b   1.000
_cell.length_c   1.000
_cell.angle_alpha   90.00
_cell.angle_beta   90.00
_cell.angle_gamma   90.00
#
_symmetry.space_group_name_H-M   'P 1'
#
loop_
_entity.id
_entity.type
_entity.pdbx_description
1 polymer ?
#
loop_
_entity_poly.entity_id
_entity_poly.type
_entity_poly.pdbx_seq_one_letter_code
_entity_poly.pdbx_strand_id
1 'polypeptide(L)'
;MRDDRLALFLLLGQTTERVIANEPTTAPTEAILLGPSYDIARALPEEAKRASRAATAYRLFFVFENYLRDLIVDVLTKTAANQNWWDLIPIDVKTDVERLETTEETKAWMSLGSRDKSALLTYPQLLRIIEHCWAQGFSDLVRDKALLTEGRLISHLRNTVAHMTDIPEEELDRIRQVMRDWFRAIAP
;
A
#
# COMPACT_ATOMS: atom_id res chain seq x y z
N MET A 1 40.26 37.36 -28.81
CA MET A 1 39.28 36.60 -29.66
C MET A 1 39.30 35.06 -29.48
N ARG A 2 40.45 34.42 -29.28
CA ARG A 2 40.47 32.92 -29.06
C ARG A 2 40.09 32.58 -27.59
N ASP A 3 40.51 33.40 -26.64
CA ASP A 3 40.24 33.17 -25.21
C ASP A 3 38.76 33.43 -24.83
N ASP A 4 38.10 34.37 -25.50
CA ASP A 4 36.68 34.66 -25.26
C ASP A 4 35.76 33.49 -25.65
N ARG A 5 36.10 32.78 -26.74
CA ARG A 5 35.34 31.59 -27.15
C ARG A 5 35.54 30.42 -26.21
N LEU A 6 36.75 30.27 -25.65
CA LEU A 6 37.02 29.23 -24.65
C LEU A 6 36.31 29.52 -23.35
N ALA A 7 36.33 30.79 -22.91
CA ALA A 7 35.59 31.22 -21.72
C ALA A 7 34.08 31.01 -21.87
N LEU A 8 33.52 31.35 -23.05
CA LEU A 8 32.11 31.11 -23.33
C LEU A 8 31.75 29.63 -23.36
N PHE A 9 32.60 28.79 -23.93
CA PHE A 9 32.42 27.34 -23.97
C PHE A 9 32.44 26.74 -22.55
N LEU A 10 33.35 27.13 -21.70
CA LEU A 10 33.44 26.73 -20.31
C LEU A 10 32.21 27.16 -19.50
N LEU A 11 31.75 28.41 -19.71
CA LEU A 11 30.58 28.95 -19.04
C LEU A 11 29.32 28.21 -19.44
N LEU A 12 29.17 27.91 -20.74
CA LEU A 12 28.04 27.08 -21.25
C LEU A 12 28.10 25.66 -20.71
N GLY A 13 29.27 25.06 -20.62
CA GLY A 13 29.48 23.73 -20.03
C GLY A 13 29.04 23.71 -18.55
N GLN A 14 29.48 24.70 -17.75
CA GLN A 14 29.10 24.81 -16.33
C GLN A 14 27.60 25.09 -16.14
N THR A 15 27.00 25.92 -17.00
CA THR A 15 25.54 26.15 -16.94
C THR A 15 24.76 24.90 -17.34
N THR A 16 25.20 24.17 -18.33
CA THR A 16 24.59 22.90 -18.75
C THR A 16 24.69 21.85 -17.65
N GLU A 17 25.86 21.68 -17.01
CA GLU A 17 26.02 20.80 -15.85
C GLU A 17 25.08 21.16 -14.70
N ARG A 18 24.94 22.47 -14.38
CA ARG A 18 24.03 22.93 -13.32
C ARG A 18 22.55 22.68 -13.68
N VAL A 19 22.17 22.86 -14.94
CA VAL A 19 20.81 22.57 -15.39
C VAL A 19 20.55 21.06 -15.31
N ILE A 20 21.48 20.21 -15.78
CA ILE A 20 21.36 18.74 -15.71
C ILE A 20 21.35 18.26 -14.25
N ALA A 21 22.19 18.84 -13.38
CA ALA A 21 22.23 18.49 -11.97
C ALA A 21 20.98 18.94 -11.18
N ASN A 22 20.32 20.01 -11.62
CA ASN A 22 19.08 20.53 -11.04
C ASN A 22 17.81 20.04 -11.73
N GLU A 23 17.91 19.37 -12.89
CA GLU A 23 16.76 18.64 -13.40
C GLU A 23 16.45 17.53 -12.39
N PRO A 24 15.22 17.51 -11.85
CA PRO A 24 14.81 16.37 -11.05
C PRO A 24 15.06 15.14 -11.91
N THR A 25 15.96 14.27 -11.44
CA THR A 25 16.19 12.96 -12.06
C THR A 25 14.87 12.22 -11.93
N THR A 26 13.97 12.47 -12.86
CA THR A 26 12.74 11.69 -12.97
C THR A 26 13.24 10.29 -13.32
N ALA A 27 13.21 9.41 -12.32
CA ALA A 27 13.44 7.99 -12.56
C ALA A 27 12.65 7.62 -13.81
N PRO A 28 13.26 6.91 -14.77
CA PRO A 28 12.56 6.58 -16.00
C PRO A 28 11.24 5.92 -15.64
N THR A 29 10.15 6.50 -16.10
CA THR A 29 8.82 5.94 -15.87
C THR A 29 8.82 4.54 -16.46
N GLU A 30 8.49 3.55 -15.65
CA GLU A 30 8.44 2.15 -16.08
C GLU A 30 7.52 2.02 -17.29
N ALA A 31 7.97 1.31 -18.33
CA ALA A 31 7.21 1.15 -19.57
C ALA A 31 5.88 0.44 -19.30
N ILE A 32 4.78 0.96 -19.83
CA ILE A 32 3.45 0.34 -19.74
C ILE A 32 3.09 -0.17 -21.14
N LEU A 33 3.39 -1.45 -21.40
CA LEU A 33 3.25 -2.06 -22.70
C LEU A 33 1.83 -2.61 -22.91
N LEU A 34 1.15 -2.14 -23.95
CA LEU A 34 -0.09 -2.75 -24.49
C LEU A 34 0.20 -3.76 -25.60
N GLY A 35 1.44 -3.83 -26.08
CA GLY A 35 1.90 -4.76 -27.11
C GLY A 35 3.40 -4.61 -27.31
N PRO A 36 4.02 -5.44 -28.15
CA PRO A 36 5.49 -5.49 -28.31
C PRO A 36 6.14 -4.15 -28.66
N SER A 37 5.41 -3.27 -29.33
CA SER A 37 5.92 -1.96 -29.79
C SER A 37 5.14 -0.76 -29.29
N TYR A 38 4.10 -0.94 -28.46
CA TYR A 38 3.26 0.14 -28.00
C TYR A 38 3.41 0.37 -26.50
N ASP A 39 4.15 1.41 -26.15
CA ASP A 39 4.37 1.86 -24.77
C ASP A 39 3.49 3.07 -24.45
N ILE A 40 2.51 2.87 -23.58
CA ILE A 40 1.58 3.90 -23.13
C ILE A 40 2.30 5.03 -22.37
N ALA A 41 3.39 4.71 -21.67
CA ALA A 41 4.14 5.71 -20.93
C ALA A 41 4.76 6.79 -21.84
N ARG A 42 5.03 6.46 -23.10
CA ARG A 42 5.46 7.43 -24.11
C ARG A 42 4.32 8.27 -24.66
N ALA A 43 3.12 7.69 -24.78
CA ALA A 43 1.95 8.38 -25.33
C ALA A 43 1.31 9.30 -24.28
N LEU A 44 1.29 8.90 -23.02
CA LEU A 44 0.65 9.59 -21.89
C LEU A 44 1.61 9.68 -20.69
N PRO A 45 2.69 10.49 -20.78
CA PRO A 45 3.75 10.50 -19.77
C PRO A 45 3.27 10.97 -18.39
N GLU A 46 2.35 11.90 -18.29
CA GLU A 46 1.84 12.40 -17.01
C GLU A 46 0.95 11.37 -16.31
N GLU A 47 0.09 10.68 -17.06
CA GLU A 47 -0.72 9.58 -16.55
C GLU A 47 0.17 8.40 -16.12
N ALA A 48 1.24 8.12 -16.84
CA ALA A 48 2.19 7.07 -16.47
C ALA A 48 2.94 7.41 -15.16
N LYS A 49 3.32 8.67 -14.94
CA LYS A 49 3.89 9.13 -13.67
C LYS A 49 2.89 8.98 -12.52
N ARG A 50 1.63 9.38 -12.73
CA ARG A 50 0.55 9.22 -11.74
C ARG A 50 0.33 7.74 -11.41
N ALA A 51 0.28 6.88 -12.43
CA ALA A 51 0.16 5.44 -12.26
C ALA A 51 1.34 4.85 -11.46
N SER A 52 2.57 5.32 -11.68
CA SER A 52 3.75 4.89 -10.93
C SER A 52 3.66 5.26 -9.45
N ARG A 53 3.17 6.47 -9.12
CA ARG A 53 2.92 6.87 -7.72
C ARG A 53 1.84 6.02 -7.08
N ALA A 54 0.70 5.82 -7.77
CA ALA A 54 -0.38 4.96 -7.31
C ALA A 54 0.09 3.50 -7.10
N ALA A 55 0.93 2.98 -8.00
CA ALA A 55 1.53 1.65 -7.84
C ALA A 55 2.42 1.55 -6.60
N THR A 56 3.15 2.62 -6.26
CA THR A 56 3.95 2.67 -5.02
C THR A 56 3.05 2.58 -3.79
N ALA A 57 1.97 3.36 -3.73
CA ALA A 57 1.00 3.30 -2.64
C ALA A 57 0.32 1.92 -2.56
N TYR A 58 -0.06 1.35 -3.70
CA TYR A 58 -0.62 0.00 -3.78
C TYR A 58 0.33 -1.05 -3.18
N ARG A 59 1.61 -1.02 -3.54
CA ARG A 59 2.62 -1.97 -3.01
C ARG A 59 2.74 -1.86 -1.49
N LEU A 60 2.74 -0.64 -0.94
CA LEU A 60 2.78 -0.42 0.50
C LEU A 60 1.55 -1.03 1.20
N PHE A 61 0.35 -0.71 0.75
CA PHE A 61 -0.87 -1.28 1.31
C PHE A 61 -0.95 -2.79 1.12
N PHE A 62 -0.55 -3.31 -0.04
CA PHE A 62 -0.52 -4.75 -0.29
C PHE A 62 0.31 -5.50 0.76
N VAL A 63 1.53 -5.02 1.03
CA VAL A 63 2.40 -5.62 2.04
C VAL A 63 1.79 -5.46 3.43
N PHE A 64 1.28 -4.28 3.77
CA PHE A 64 0.76 -4.01 5.10
C PHE A 64 -0.54 -4.77 5.39
N GLU A 65 -1.49 -4.80 4.46
CA GLU A 65 -2.73 -5.55 4.62
C GLU A 65 -2.47 -7.06 4.78
N ASN A 66 -1.59 -7.65 3.97
CA ASN A 66 -1.25 -9.06 4.10
C ASN A 66 -0.55 -9.35 5.43
N TYR A 67 0.39 -8.50 5.83
CA TYR A 67 1.03 -8.62 7.14
C TYR A 67 0.02 -8.58 8.30
N LEU A 68 -0.95 -7.66 8.27
CA LEU A 68 -1.99 -7.58 9.30
C LEU A 68 -2.92 -8.80 9.28
N ARG A 69 -3.22 -9.37 8.09
CA ARG A 69 -4.00 -10.61 7.99
C ARG A 69 -3.28 -11.78 8.66
N ASP A 70 -2.02 -11.98 8.31
CA ASP A 70 -1.21 -13.06 8.87
C ASP A 70 -1.08 -12.90 10.38
N LEU A 71 -0.82 -11.68 10.87
CA LEU A 71 -0.77 -11.37 12.29
C LEU A 71 -2.08 -11.72 13.02
N ILE A 72 -3.23 -11.34 12.44
CA ILE A 72 -4.54 -11.64 13.04
C ILE A 72 -4.79 -13.13 13.12
N VAL A 73 -4.56 -13.86 12.03
CA VAL A 73 -4.73 -15.31 11.98
C VAL A 73 -3.82 -15.99 13.00
N ASP A 74 -2.56 -15.61 13.06
CA ASP A 74 -1.57 -16.19 13.97
C ASP A 74 -1.92 -15.95 15.45
N VAL A 75 -2.27 -14.71 15.81
CA VAL A 75 -2.60 -14.34 17.19
C VAL A 75 -3.89 -15.03 17.63
N LEU A 76 -4.93 -14.95 16.82
CA LEU A 76 -6.23 -15.50 17.19
C LEU A 76 -6.23 -17.03 17.15
N THR A 77 -5.49 -17.68 16.27
CA THR A 77 -5.33 -19.13 16.27
C THR A 77 -4.63 -19.62 17.55
N LYS A 78 -3.60 -18.91 18.01
CA LYS A 78 -2.91 -19.23 19.26
C LYS A 78 -3.81 -19.06 20.49
N THR A 79 -4.66 -18.02 20.45
CA THR A 79 -5.56 -17.68 21.57
C THR A 79 -6.81 -18.57 21.60
N ALA A 80 -7.30 -18.98 20.45
CA ALA A 80 -8.54 -19.75 20.31
C ALA A 80 -8.47 -21.17 20.89
N ALA A 81 -7.26 -21.67 21.16
CA ALA A 81 -7.00 -23.03 21.69
C ALA A 81 -7.66 -24.14 20.85
N ASN A 82 -8.94 -24.45 21.10
CA ASN A 82 -9.71 -25.49 20.42
C ASN A 82 -10.84 -24.95 19.52
N GLN A 83 -10.95 -23.62 19.38
CA GLN A 83 -11.97 -22.98 18.54
C GLN A 83 -11.33 -22.49 17.24
N ASN A 84 -12.19 -22.18 16.25
CA ASN A 84 -11.71 -21.51 15.04
C ASN A 84 -11.43 -20.03 15.35
N TRP A 85 -10.30 -19.49 14.90
CA TRP A 85 -9.96 -18.09 15.04
C TRP A 85 -11.09 -17.16 14.52
N TRP A 86 -11.81 -17.62 13.49
CA TRP A 86 -12.95 -16.93 12.90
C TRP A 86 -14.09 -16.70 13.90
N ASP A 87 -14.25 -17.54 14.90
CA ASP A 87 -15.32 -17.40 15.89
C ASP A 87 -15.12 -16.22 16.84
N LEU A 88 -13.86 -15.76 16.97
CA LEU A 88 -13.47 -14.66 17.87
C LEU A 88 -13.69 -13.25 17.28
N ILE A 89 -13.84 -13.13 15.95
CA ILE A 89 -13.94 -11.82 15.30
C ILE A 89 -15.35 -11.20 15.41
N PRO A 90 -15.49 -9.86 15.26
CA PRO A 90 -16.78 -9.18 15.35
C PRO A 90 -17.83 -9.71 14.40
N ILE A 91 -19.08 -9.79 14.85
CA ILE A 91 -20.19 -10.36 14.08
C ILE A 91 -20.49 -9.57 12.80
N ASP A 92 -20.36 -8.25 12.84
CA ASP A 92 -20.56 -7.39 11.69
C ASP A 92 -19.51 -7.65 10.59
N VAL A 93 -18.25 -7.91 10.96
CA VAL A 93 -17.20 -8.32 10.01
C VAL A 93 -17.52 -9.68 9.39
N LYS A 94 -17.99 -10.64 10.19
CA LYS A 94 -18.42 -11.96 9.68
C LYS A 94 -19.51 -11.81 8.64
N THR A 95 -20.56 -11.05 8.96
CA THR A 95 -21.70 -10.82 8.06
C THR A 95 -21.27 -10.19 6.73
N ASP A 96 -20.36 -9.21 6.78
CA ASP A 96 -19.84 -8.57 5.57
C ASP A 96 -19.05 -9.54 4.69
N VAL A 97 -18.19 -10.38 5.29
CA VAL A 97 -17.42 -11.38 4.56
C VAL A 97 -18.31 -12.47 3.97
N GLU A 98 -19.27 -12.98 4.72
CA GLU A 98 -20.25 -13.98 4.23
C GLU A 98 -21.04 -13.45 3.03
N ARG A 99 -21.41 -12.18 3.04
CA ARG A 99 -22.06 -11.54 1.89
C ARG A 99 -21.14 -11.48 0.67
N LEU A 100 -19.83 -11.19 0.88
CA LEU A 100 -18.85 -11.21 -0.21
C LEU A 100 -18.62 -12.62 -0.75
N GLU A 101 -18.47 -13.63 0.12
CA GLU A 101 -18.38 -15.04 -0.29
C GLU A 101 -19.55 -15.45 -1.18
N THR A 102 -20.78 -15.16 -0.74
CA THR A 102 -22.00 -15.47 -1.52
C THR A 102 -21.99 -14.76 -2.88
N THR A 103 -21.52 -13.51 -2.92
CA THR A 103 -21.41 -12.74 -4.17
C THR A 103 -20.38 -13.34 -5.12
N GLU A 104 -19.25 -13.82 -4.60
CA GLU A 104 -18.20 -14.45 -5.40
C GLU A 104 -18.61 -15.86 -5.88
N GLU A 105 -19.30 -16.64 -5.06
CA GLU A 105 -19.83 -17.94 -5.45
C GLU A 105 -20.82 -17.85 -6.63
N THR A 106 -21.60 -16.78 -6.70
CA THR A 106 -22.50 -16.53 -7.85
C THR A 106 -21.74 -16.26 -9.15
N LYS A 107 -20.44 -15.88 -9.06
CA LYS A 107 -19.54 -15.68 -10.19
C LYS A 107 -18.66 -16.91 -10.48
N ALA A 108 -19.16 -18.10 -10.22
CA ALA A 108 -18.42 -19.38 -10.29
C ALA A 108 -17.74 -19.68 -11.64
N TRP A 109 -18.07 -18.94 -12.69
CA TRP A 109 -17.43 -19.00 -14.00
C TRP A 109 -16.11 -18.24 -14.07
N MET A 110 -15.82 -17.40 -13.07
CA MET A 110 -14.53 -16.70 -12.92
C MET A 110 -13.62 -17.47 -11.97
N SER A 111 -12.31 -17.38 -12.19
CA SER A 111 -11.33 -17.91 -11.23
C SER A 111 -11.46 -17.14 -9.92
N LEU A 112 -11.81 -17.85 -8.84
CA LEU A 112 -11.84 -17.26 -7.50
C LEU A 112 -10.41 -16.98 -7.03
N GLY A 113 -10.18 -15.78 -6.50
CA GLY A 113 -8.86 -15.34 -6.04
C GLY A 113 -8.36 -16.16 -4.83
N SER A 114 -9.17 -16.28 -3.80
CA SER A 114 -8.87 -17.09 -2.60
C SER A 114 -10.15 -17.58 -1.97
N ARG A 115 -10.08 -18.79 -1.41
CA ARG A 115 -11.15 -19.36 -0.55
C ARG A 115 -10.93 -19.10 0.93
N ASP A 116 -9.83 -18.43 1.29
CA ASP A 116 -9.54 -18.07 2.66
C ASP A 116 -10.33 -16.82 3.05
N LYS A 117 -11.11 -16.93 4.11
CA LYS A 117 -11.91 -15.82 4.66
C LYS A 117 -11.06 -14.61 5.01
N SER A 118 -9.82 -14.81 5.43
CA SER A 118 -8.89 -13.73 5.73
C SER A 118 -8.59 -12.85 4.51
N ALA A 119 -8.57 -13.43 3.32
CA ALA A 119 -8.31 -12.71 2.06
C ALA A 119 -9.45 -11.75 1.68
N LEU A 120 -10.67 -11.98 2.19
CA LEU A 120 -11.83 -11.12 1.94
C LEU A 120 -11.92 -9.94 2.92
N LEU A 121 -11.08 -9.92 3.98
CA LEU A 121 -11.03 -8.83 4.94
C LEU A 121 -10.43 -7.57 4.31
N THR A 122 -11.12 -6.47 4.49
CA THR A 122 -10.64 -5.15 4.07
C THR A 122 -9.75 -4.52 5.13
N TYR A 123 -8.91 -3.55 4.74
CA TYR A 123 -8.01 -2.85 5.65
C TYR A 123 -8.71 -2.29 6.93
N PRO A 124 -9.85 -1.58 6.85
CA PRO A 124 -10.56 -1.13 8.03
C PRO A 124 -11.06 -2.27 8.93
N GLN A 125 -11.47 -3.39 8.33
CA GLN A 125 -11.92 -4.56 9.09
C GLN A 125 -10.76 -5.24 9.85
N LEU A 126 -9.55 -5.26 9.28
CA LEU A 126 -8.35 -5.76 9.97
C LEU A 126 -8.09 -4.96 11.25
N LEU A 127 -8.09 -3.62 11.18
CA LEU A 127 -7.92 -2.76 12.35
C LEU A 127 -9.05 -2.93 13.39
N ARG A 128 -10.28 -3.12 12.92
CA ARG A 128 -11.44 -3.38 13.80
C ARG A 128 -11.32 -4.71 14.53
N ILE A 129 -10.83 -5.77 13.86
CA ILE A 129 -10.59 -7.07 14.50
C ILE A 129 -9.53 -6.93 15.59
N ILE A 130 -8.40 -6.29 15.31
CA ILE A 130 -7.33 -6.07 16.28
C ILE A 130 -7.85 -5.30 17.51
N GLU A 131 -8.66 -4.27 17.28
CA GLU A 131 -9.26 -3.51 18.40
C GLU A 131 -10.24 -4.33 19.24
N HIS A 132 -11.13 -5.07 18.56
CA HIS A 132 -12.13 -5.92 19.23
C HIS A 132 -11.47 -7.02 20.07
N CYS A 133 -10.48 -7.64 19.49
CA CYS A 133 -9.71 -8.75 20.08
C CYS A 133 -8.48 -8.27 20.87
N TRP A 134 -8.45 -7.00 21.30
CA TRP A 134 -7.29 -6.40 21.95
C TRP A 134 -6.76 -7.20 23.13
N ALA A 135 -7.64 -7.62 24.04
CA ALA A 135 -7.29 -8.40 25.22
C ALA A 135 -6.92 -9.87 24.91
N GLN A 136 -7.11 -10.33 23.68
CA GLN A 136 -6.88 -11.69 23.21
C GLN A 136 -5.48 -11.88 22.57
N GLY A 137 -4.49 -11.11 23.02
CA GLY A 137 -3.10 -11.22 22.65
C GLY A 137 -2.53 -10.04 21.88
N PHE A 138 -3.37 -9.13 21.36
CA PHE A 138 -2.86 -7.95 20.65
C PHE A 138 -2.29 -6.88 21.59
N SER A 139 -2.79 -6.78 22.84
CA SER A 139 -2.25 -5.86 23.85
C SER A 139 -0.76 -6.07 24.13
N ASP A 140 -0.32 -7.30 24.09
CA ASP A 140 1.06 -7.66 24.40
C ASP A 140 2.02 -7.41 23.21
N LEU A 141 1.49 -7.49 21.98
CA LEU A 141 2.23 -7.29 20.75
C LEU A 141 2.27 -5.82 20.31
N VAL A 142 1.10 -5.21 20.19
CA VAL A 142 0.97 -3.83 19.67
C VAL A 142 1.26 -2.80 20.76
N ARG A 143 1.05 -3.12 22.03
CA ARG A 143 1.33 -2.34 23.25
C ARG A 143 0.62 -1.00 23.35
N ASP A 144 0.44 -0.25 22.25
CA ASP A 144 -0.19 1.07 22.23
C ASP A 144 -1.33 1.16 21.19
N LYS A 145 -2.53 1.48 21.68
CA LYS A 145 -3.70 1.71 20.81
C LYS A 145 -3.56 2.93 19.90
N ALA A 146 -2.60 3.81 20.15
CA ALA A 146 -2.31 4.93 19.26
C ALA A 146 -2.00 4.46 17.84
N LEU A 147 -1.31 3.31 17.68
CA LEU A 147 -1.04 2.72 16.36
C LEU A 147 -2.31 2.37 15.59
N LEU A 148 -3.38 1.92 16.27
CA LEU A 148 -4.67 1.68 15.61
C LEU A 148 -5.28 3.00 15.11
N THR A 149 -5.14 4.08 15.87
CA THR A 149 -5.62 5.40 15.47
C THR A 149 -4.86 5.91 14.25
N GLU A 150 -3.54 5.78 14.25
CA GLU A 150 -2.69 6.12 13.11
C GLU A 150 -3.02 5.26 11.88
N GLY A 151 -3.20 3.95 12.07
CA GLY A 151 -3.66 3.06 11.01
C GLY A 151 -4.98 3.49 10.40
N ARG A 152 -5.93 3.97 11.22
CA ARG A 152 -7.22 4.49 10.73
C ARG A 152 -7.07 5.78 9.94
N LEU A 153 -6.14 6.65 10.30
CA LEU A 153 -5.90 7.89 9.56
C LEU A 153 -5.51 7.65 8.11
N ILE A 154 -4.80 6.56 7.81
CA ILE A 154 -4.43 6.23 6.43
C ILE A 154 -5.48 5.38 5.69
N SER A 155 -6.60 5.01 6.33
CA SER A 155 -7.66 4.21 5.68
C SER A 155 -8.27 4.93 4.47
N HIS A 156 -8.42 6.25 4.51
CA HIS A 156 -8.92 7.01 3.37
C HIS A 156 -7.95 6.99 2.19
N LEU A 157 -6.64 6.99 2.45
CA LEU A 157 -5.62 6.88 1.40
C LEU A 157 -5.67 5.52 0.70
N ARG A 158 -5.90 4.46 1.46
CA ARG A 158 -6.14 3.12 0.90
C ARG A 158 -7.34 3.13 -0.06
N ASN A 159 -8.43 3.77 0.32
CA ASN A 159 -9.60 3.89 -0.54
C ASN A 159 -9.31 4.73 -1.79
N THR A 160 -8.55 5.81 -1.66
CA THR A 160 -8.08 6.63 -2.78
C THR A 160 -7.31 5.80 -3.80
N VAL A 161 -6.39 4.94 -3.34
CA VAL A 161 -5.67 4.00 -4.22
C VAL A 161 -6.62 2.99 -4.88
N ALA A 162 -7.57 2.44 -4.11
CA ALA A 162 -8.55 1.48 -4.65
C ALA A 162 -9.44 2.09 -5.75
N HIS A 163 -9.68 3.41 -5.69
CA HIS A 163 -10.41 4.15 -6.72
C HIS A 163 -9.52 4.70 -7.85
N MET A 164 -8.28 4.21 -7.98
CA MET A 164 -7.33 4.61 -9.02
C MET A 164 -7.03 6.13 -9.02
N THR A 165 -7.08 6.76 -7.85
CA THR A 165 -6.79 8.19 -7.69
C THR A 165 -5.35 8.37 -7.22
N ASP A 166 -4.70 9.41 -7.71
CA ASP A 166 -3.32 9.77 -7.36
C ASP A 166 -3.21 10.21 -5.89
N ILE A 167 -2.09 9.86 -5.28
CA ILE A 167 -1.74 10.25 -3.91
C ILE A 167 -0.51 11.16 -3.95
N PRO A 168 -0.55 12.35 -3.29
CA PRO A 168 0.62 13.21 -3.13
C PRO A 168 1.76 12.50 -2.39
N GLU A 169 3.02 12.91 -2.67
CA GLU A 169 4.21 12.28 -2.06
C GLU A 169 4.20 12.41 -0.53
N GLU A 170 3.69 13.52 -0.01
CA GLU A 170 3.54 13.76 1.44
C GLU A 170 2.65 12.69 2.11
N GLU A 171 1.61 12.24 1.42
CA GLU A 171 0.73 11.19 1.92
C GLU A 171 1.37 9.79 1.77
N LEU A 172 2.19 9.58 0.75
CA LEU A 172 3.03 8.38 0.66
C LEU A 172 4.01 8.27 1.83
N ASP A 173 4.62 9.38 2.23
CA ASP A 173 5.51 9.43 3.39
C ASP A 173 4.76 9.17 4.70
N ARG A 174 3.52 9.64 4.81
CA ARG A 174 2.66 9.30 5.95
C ARG A 174 2.37 7.81 6.03
N ILE A 175 2.02 7.16 4.91
CA ILE A 175 1.83 5.71 4.85
C ILE A 175 3.11 4.99 5.28
N ARG A 176 4.27 5.39 4.75
CA ARG A 176 5.58 4.82 5.10
C ARG A 176 5.89 4.96 6.60
N GLN A 177 5.53 6.10 7.20
CA GLN A 177 5.75 6.34 8.63
C GLN A 177 4.88 5.43 9.48
N VAL A 178 3.57 5.38 9.24
CA VAL A 178 2.65 4.49 9.97
C VAL A 178 3.10 3.03 9.89
N MET A 179 3.49 2.57 8.69
CA MET A 179 4.00 1.20 8.53
C MET A 179 5.28 0.96 9.34
N ARG A 180 6.23 1.91 9.33
CA ARG A 180 7.47 1.80 10.12
C ARG A 180 7.17 1.67 11.62
N ASP A 181 6.22 2.45 12.12
CA ASP A 181 5.87 2.46 13.53
C ASP A 181 5.20 1.15 13.93
N TRP A 182 4.32 0.62 13.08
CA TRP A 182 3.74 -0.71 13.25
C TRP A 182 4.81 -1.82 13.26
N PHE A 183 5.68 -1.86 12.25
CA PHE A 183 6.73 -2.89 12.18
C PHE A 183 7.71 -2.80 13.34
N ARG A 184 8.07 -1.60 13.82
CA ARG A 184 8.92 -1.44 15.01
C ARG A 184 8.25 -1.91 16.29
N ALA A 185 6.94 -1.74 16.41
CA ALA A 185 6.21 -2.16 17.61
C ALA A 185 6.03 -3.68 17.69
N ILE A 186 5.91 -4.36 16.54
CA ILE A 186 5.54 -5.77 16.47
C ILE A 186 6.72 -6.67 16.08
N ALA A 187 7.72 -6.15 15.35
CA ALA A 187 8.92 -6.90 15.04
C ALA A 187 9.74 -7.17 16.32
N PRO A 188 10.18 -8.42 16.53
CA PRO A 188 11.03 -8.78 17.67
C PRO A 188 12.40 -8.11 17.60
#